data_fa162fa03b41c25bcecb6b0326da54c3
#
_entry.id   fa162fa03b41c25bcecb6b0326da54c3
#
_cell.length_a   1.000
_cell.length_b   1.000
_cell.length_c   1.000
_cell.angle_alpha   90.00
_cell.angle_beta   90.00
_cell.angle_gamma   90.00
#
_symmetry.space_group_name_H-M   'P 1'
#
loop_
_entity.id
_entity.type
_entity.pdbx_description
1 polymer ?
#
loop_
_entity_poly.entity_id
_entity_poly.type
_entity_poly.pdbx_seq_one_letter_code
_entity_poly.pdbx_strand_id
1 'polypeptide(L)'
;MLLCSLAQVARAQAKPAAPAAPHLEKRGQATQLIVDGKPFLALAGELSNTVSSDTERMKVVWPVLANKVHMNTVLTGVSWDWIEPEEGKYDFRLVDQLIASARQNNVHIVWIWFASWKNGLSSFAPAWVKAAQDRFPRVQIRGGKTIEVLSTLSQNSLQADSRAFAALMKHTREVDLTHRVIMVQLENEVGVLGDARDRSPAANEDFAKPVPRELMDYLVKHRQDLLPEFKQVWDAAGARTSGTWEEVFGKGPQADEIFMGWHYARYINSVAEAGKKEYAIPMFVNAWIVQPEDKGPGDYPSGGPQAHMHDIWRAGAPLVDLLCPDIYLPDFTGILARYGRSGNTLFVPESAGDARGAANAFYAIGQHHAIGYSPFGIDNVARLMGSGPDGPQPTGAQPAPDVETLPFSVAYKTLAQLAPSILEHQSTGTIAAASLNRQNPDQQIKLGDYILNVGLPRDRRAPNAVPDLTGYGIFMATGPDEYLLAGNNLQITFTPNTAGPAIAGIARQENGHFENGKWVVTRYLAGDDSVLRYDIATVADMGQSGSGVRLSAPDRGIQRVKLYRYR
;
A
#
# COMPACT_ATOMS: atom_id res chain seq x y z
N MET A 1 24.04 -63.50 -37.92
CA MET A 1 23.53 -63.10 -36.62
C MET A 1 24.15 -61.73 -36.25
N LEU A 2 23.43 -60.64 -36.54
CA LEU A 2 23.84 -59.29 -36.17
C LEU A 2 23.08 -58.93 -34.90
N LEU A 3 23.78 -58.63 -33.81
CA LEU A 3 23.24 -58.10 -32.59
C LEU A 3 23.18 -56.54 -32.69
N CYS A 4 21.98 -55.99 -32.78
CA CYS A 4 21.75 -54.56 -32.62
C CYS A 4 21.67 -54.24 -31.13
N SER A 5 22.69 -53.58 -30.61
CA SER A 5 22.63 -52.96 -29.26
C SER A 5 21.89 -51.62 -29.29
N LEU A 6 20.71 -51.59 -28.71
CA LEU A 6 19.95 -50.36 -28.44
C LEU A 6 20.60 -49.61 -27.26
N ALA A 7 21.26 -48.50 -27.54
CA ALA A 7 21.70 -47.55 -26.52
C ALA A 7 20.50 -46.69 -26.09
N GLN A 8 20.00 -46.91 -24.88
CA GLN A 8 19.05 -46.00 -24.23
C GLN A 8 19.77 -44.71 -23.79
N VAL A 9 19.53 -43.63 -24.50
CA VAL A 9 19.94 -42.29 -24.07
C VAL A 9 19.01 -41.86 -22.94
N ALA A 10 19.48 -41.95 -21.70
CA ALA A 10 18.82 -41.34 -20.55
C ALA A 10 18.81 -39.83 -20.72
N ARG A 11 17.66 -39.24 -21.07
CA ARG A 11 17.44 -37.81 -20.98
C ARG A 11 17.48 -37.43 -19.49
N ALA A 12 18.55 -36.78 -19.06
CA ALA A 12 18.58 -36.09 -17.78
C ALA A 12 17.46 -35.05 -17.77
N GLN A 13 16.44 -35.23 -16.92
CA GLN A 13 15.44 -34.20 -16.65
C GLN A 13 16.16 -33.01 -16.05
N ALA A 14 16.18 -31.90 -16.77
CA ALA A 14 16.68 -30.64 -16.24
C ALA A 14 15.93 -30.32 -14.95
N LYS A 15 16.67 -30.10 -13.87
CA LYS A 15 16.09 -29.64 -12.59
C LYS A 15 15.28 -28.38 -12.89
N PRO A 16 14.02 -28.27 -12.43
CA PRO A 16 13.25 -27.03 -12.63
C PRO A 16 14.09 -25.84 -12.18
N ALA A 17 14.17 -24.81 -12.99
CA ALA A 17 14.82 -23.56 -12.59
C ALA A 17 14.16 -23.07 -11.30
N ALA A 18 14.96 -22.59 -10.34
CA ALA A 18 14.41 -21.97 -9.14
C ALA A 18 13.47 -20.83 -9.55
N PRO A 19 12.33 -20.65 -8.87
CA PRO A 19 11.43 -19.54 -9.16
C PRO A 19 12.20 -18.22 -9.12
N ALA A 20 11.82 -17.27 -10.00
CA ALA A 20 12.42 -15.95 -9.98
C ALA A 20 12.06 -15.23 -8.67
N ALA A 21 13.00 -14.48 -8.10
CA ALA A 21 12.74 -13.66 -6.92
C ALA A 21 11.56 -12.70 -7.16
N PRO A 22 10.81 -12.32 -6.11
CA PRO A 22 9.76 -11.33 -6.20
C PRO A 22 10.27 -10.03 -6.84
N HIS A 23 9.49 -9.44 -7.75
CA HIS A 23 9.86 -8.22 -8.46
C HIS A 23 8.63 -7.46 -8.95
N LEU A 24 8.83 -6.21 -9.35
CA LEU A 24 7.81 -5.40 -10.00
C LEU A 24 7.95 -5.54 -11.52
N GLU A 25 6.81 -5.70 -12.21
CA GLU A 25 6.76 -5.81 -13.66
C GLU A 25 5.68 -4.89 -14.24
N LYS A 26 6.03 -4.13 -15.29
CA LYS A 26 5.04 -3.37 -16.04
C LYS A 26 4.22 -4.31 -16.92
N ARG A 27 2.91 -4.38 -16.64
CA ARG A 27 1.96 -5.22 -17.37
C ARG A 27 0.81 -4.35 -17.90
N GLY A 28 0.84 -4.06 -19.17
CA GLY A 28 -0.14 -3.16 -19.80
C GLY A 28 -0.17 -1.79 -19.13
N GLN A 29 -1.30 -1.40 -18.54
CA GLN A 29 -1.48 -0.11 -17.89
C GLN A 29 -0.99 -0.06 -16.44
N ALA A 30 -0.84 -1.21 -15.77
CA ALA A 30 -0.43 -1.31 -14.37
C ALA A 30 1.02 -1.79 -14.21
N THR A 31 1.64 -1.45 -13.08
CA THR A 31 2.80 -2.16 -12.54
C THR A 31 2.28 -3.15 -11.51
N GLN A 32 2.70 -4.41 -11.60
CA GLN A 32 2.23 -5.47 -10.73
C GLN A 32 3.40 -6.11 -9.97
N LEU A 33 3.15 -6.55 -8.75
CA LEU A 33 4.07 -7.38 -8.00
C LEU A 33 3.99 -8.81 -8.55
N ILE A 34 5.14 -9.39 -8.86
CA ILE A 34 5.26 -10.77 -9.33
C ILE A 34 5.86 -11.61 -8.20
N VAL A 35 5.16 -12.66 -7.81
CA VAL A 35 5.61 -13.65 -6.82
C VAL A 35 5.50 -15.03 -7.45
N ASP A 36 6.57 -15.82 -7.37
CA ASP A 36 6.66 -17.14 -8.01
C ASP A 36 6.26 -17.14 -9.50
N GLY A 37 6.64 -16.06 -10.20
CA GLY A 37 6.38 -15.88 -11.63
C GLY A 37 4.93 -15.52 -11.99
N LYS A 38 4.09 -15.16 -11.02
CA LYS A 38 2.69 -14.80 -11.23
C LYS A 38 2.37 -13.44 -10.64
N PRO A 39 1.47 -12.67 -11.27
CA PRO A 39 0.93 -11.46 -10.65
C PRO A 39 0.30 -11.75 -9.29
N PHE A 40 0.61 -10.90 -8.31
CA PHE A 40 0.19 -11.05 -6.93
C PHE A 40 -0.41 -9.75 -6.39
N LEU A 41 -1.59 -9.84 -5.78
CA LEU A 41 -2.25 -8.74 -5.08
C LEU A 41 -2.06 -8.94 -3.57
N ALA A 42 -1.32 -8.03 -2.93
CA ALA A 42 -1.06 -8.11 -1.49
C ALA A 42 -2.28 -7.62 -0.69
N LEU A 43 -3.10 -8.56 -0.22
CA LEU A 43 -4.12 -8.30 0.79
C LEU A 43 -3.42 -8.39 2.15
N ALA A 44 -2.86 -7.25 2.56
CA ALA A 44 -1.89 -7.21 3.63
C ALA A 44 -2.48 -6.72 4.96
N GLY A 45 -1.71 -6.86 6.03
CA GLY A 45 -1.98 -6.26 7.32
C GLY A 45 -0.67 -6.06 8.07
N GLU A 46 -0.48 -4.88 8.64
CA GLU A 46 0.69 -4.58 9.44
C GLU A 46 0.45 -4.92 10.90
N LEU A 47 1.41 -5.61 11.48
CA LEU A 47 1.42 -5.94 12.90
C LEU A 47 1.81 -4.72 13.74
N SER A 48 1.36 -4.68 14.98
CA SER A 48 1.90 -3.74 15.98
C SER A 48 3.41 -3.91 16.12
N ASN A 49 4.16 -2.81 16.16
CA ASN A 49 5.62 -2.70 15.96
C ASN A 49 6.48 -3.89 16.41
N THR A 50 6.34 -4.34 17.67
CA THR A 50 7.22 -5.37 18.27
C THR A 50 6.50 -6.68 18.58
N VAL A 51 5.21 -6.80 18.21
CA VAL A 51 4.39 -7.98 18.58
C VAL A 51 4.94 -9.27 18.00
N SER A 52 5.61 -9.21 16.86
CA SER A 52 6.23 -10.37 16.22
C SER A 52 7.34 -11.03 17.04
N SER A 53 7.89 -10.31 18.03
CA SER A 53 8.86 -10.88 18.99
C SER A 53 8.22 -11.78 20.05
N ASP A 54 6.91 -11.66 20.28
CA ASP A 54 6.12 -12.58 21.12
C ASP A 54 5.67 -13.78 20.30
N THR A 55 6.53 -14.79 20.23
CA THR A 55 6.29 -15.99 19.41
C THR A 55 5.08 -16.81 19.86
N GLU A 56 4.73 -16.79 21.15
CA GLU A 56 3.54 -17.50 21.66
C GLU A 56 2.25 -16.81 21.21
N ARG A 57 2.21 -15.48 21.30
CA ARG A 57 1.09 -14.69 20.78
C ARG A 57 0.94 -14.88 19.27
N MET A 58 2.04 -14.89 18.53
CA MET A 58 2.02 -15.06 17.07
C MET A 58 1.46 -16.41 16.62
N LYS A 59 1.51 -17.48 17.44
CA LYS A 59 0.84 -18.76 17.12
C LYS A 59 -0.68 -18.63 16.97
N VAL A 60 -1.28 -17.67 17.66
CA VAL A 60 -2.72 -17.36 17.55
C VAL A 60 -2.97 -16.35 16.42
N VAL A 61 -2.13 -15.34 16.29
CA VAL A 61 -2.29 -14.25 15.32
C VAL A 61 -2.25 -14.76 13.87
N TRP A 62 -1.22 -15.55 13.48
CA TRP A 62 -1.06 -16.02 12.11
C TRP A 62 -2.31 -16.73 11.54
N PRO A 63 -2.89 -17.76 12.17
CA PRO A 63 -4.05 -18.45 11.63
C PRO A 63 -5.31 -17.56 11.61
N VAL A 64 -5.45 -16.61 12.54
CA VAL A 64 -6.58 -15.67 12.54
C VAL A 64 -6.49 -14.75 11.33
N LEU A 65 -5.33 -14.15 11.07
CA LEU A 65 -5.15 -13.27 9.93
C LEU A 65 -5.34 -14.00 8.60
N ALA A 66 -4.75 -15.18 8.46
CA ALA A 66 -4.84 -15.97 7.23
C ALA A 66 -6.26 -16.49 6.97
N ASN A 67 -6.90 -17.10 7.97
CA ASN A 67 -8.11 -17.90 7.75
C ASN A 67 -9.41 -17.15 8.06
N LYS A 68 -9.37 -16.13 8.96
CA LYS A 68 -10.55 -15.37 9.38
C LYS A 68 -10.61 -13.98 8.75
N VAL A 69 -9.46 -13.31 8.61
CA VAL A 69 -9.38 -12.00 7.95
C VAL A 69 -9.11 -12.13 6.45
N HIS A 70 -8.70 -13.32 5.98
CA HIS A 70 -8.36 -13.63 4.59
C HIS A 70 -7.17 -12.82 4.04
N MET A 71 -6.19 -12.55 4.91
CA MET A 71 -4.93 -11.94 4.51
C MET A 71 -4.01 -12.96 3.85
N ASN A 72 -3.33 -12.56 2.80
CA ASN A 72 -2.30 -13.35 2.16
C ASN A 72 -0.89 -12.80 2.41
N THR A 73 -0.78 -11.64 3.07
CA THR A 73 0.47 -10.93 3.32
C THR A 73 0.43 -10.27 4.70
N VAL A 74 1.55 -10.29 5.41
CA VAL A 74 1.70 -9.62 6.71
C VAL A 74 2.96 -8.74 6.68
N LEU A 75 2.81 -7.47 7.06
CA LEU A 75 3.92 -6.58 7.31
C LEU A 75 4.37 -6.78 8.76
N THR A 76 5.65 -7.02 8.99
CA THR A 76 6.18 -7.26 10.31
C THR A 76 7.58 -6.68 10.50
N GLY A 77 7.79 -6.03 11.63
CA GLY A 77 9.07 -5.44 12.00
C GLY A 77 10.15 -6.50 12.22
N VAL A 78 11.32 -6.23 11.68
CA VAL A 78 12.58 -6.85 12.06
C VAL A 78 13.49 -5.69 12.49
N SER A 79 13.87 -5.65 13.76
CA SER A 79 14.65 -4.53 14.28
C SER A 79 16.12 -4.84 14.38
N TRP A 80 16.93 -3.81 14.13
CA TRP A 80 18.39 -3.92 14.14
C TRP A 80 18.92 -4.41 15.48
N ASP A 81 18.37 -3.94 16.61
CA ASP A 81 18.75 -4.37 17.94
C ASP A 81 18.48 -5.86 18.24
N TRP A 82 17.52 -6.46 17.56
CA TRP A 82 17.27 -7.91 17.69
C TRP A 82 18.31 -8.73 16.95
N ILE A 83 18.64 -8.31 15.72
CA ILE A 83 19.52 -9.12 14.87
C ILE A 83 21.00 -8.87 15.10
N GLU A 84 21.39 -7.71 15.67
CA GLU A 84 22.79 -7.37 15.98
C GLU A 84 22.92 -6.81 17.42
N PRO A 85 22.62 -7.63 18.46
CA PRO A 85 22.68 -7.19 19.86
C PRO A 85 24.07 -6.77 20.30
N GLU A 86 25.14 -7.33 19.71
CA GLU A 86 26.52 -6.94 19.85
C GLU A 86 27.13 -6.68 18.45
N GLU A 87 27.98 -5.67 18.33
CA GLU A 87 28.56 -5.28 17.04
C GLU A 87 29.21 -6.47 16.33
N GLY A 88 28.74 -6.75 15.10
CA GLY A 88 29.22 -7.85 14.26
C GLY A 88 28.73 -9.25 14.65
N LYS A 89 27.87 -9.37 15.68
CA LYS A 89 27.30 -10.65 16.09
C LYS A 89 25.79 -10.69 15.77
N TYR A 90 25.44 -11.49 14.80
CA TYR A 90 24.07 -11.58 14.31
C TYR A 90 23.29 -12.76 14.91
N ASP A 91 22.02 -12.50 15.24
CA ASP A 91 21.04 -13.49 15.70
C ASP A 91 19.79 -13.47 14.83
N PHE A 92 19.62 -14.48 13.99
CA PHE A 92 18.48 -14.58 13.07
C PHE A 92 17.40 -15.56 13.53
N ARG A 93 17.46 -16.08 14.77
CA ARG A 93 16.48 -17.08 15.25
C ARG A 93 15.04 -16.61 15.14
N LEU A 94 14.77 -15.33 15.43
CA LEU A 94 13.43 -14.77 15.29
C LEU A 94 13.01 -14.64 13.81
N VAL A 95 13.92 -14.25 12.94
CA VAL A 95 13.69 -14.19 11.49
C VAL A 95 13.31 -15.57 10.93
N ASP A 96 14.05 -16.60 11.33
CA ASP A 96 13.75 -18.00 10.94
C ASP A 96 12.37 -18.45 11.39
N GLN A 97 11.99 -18.13 12.65
CA GLN A 97 10.68 -18.46 13.19
C GLN A 97 9.55 -17.75 12.44
N LEU A 98 9.71 -16.47 12.10
CA LEU A 98 8.72 -15.71 11.35
C LEU A 98 8.52 -16.28 9.94
N ILE A 99 9.60 -16.60 9.23
CA ILE A 99 9.54 -17.22 7.89
C ILE A 99 8.88 -18.62 7.97
N ALA A 100 9.23 -19.42 8.97
CA ALA A 100 8.63 -20.73 9.17
C ALA A 100 7.12 -20.64 9.47
N SER A 101 6.72 -19.69 10.32
CA SER A 101 5.31 -19.45 10.66
C SER A 101 4.50 -18.95 9.45
N ALA A 102 5.06 -18.06 8.66
CA ALA A 102 4.44 -17.58 7.41
C ALA A 102 4.24 -18.72 6.42
N ARG A 103 5.24 -19.59 6.27
CA ARG A 103 5.14 -20.79 5.42
C ARG A 103 4.05 -21.74 5.92
N GLN A 104 3.98 -21.99 7.22
CA GLN A 104 2.98 -22.87 7.82
C GLN A 104 1.55 -22.36 7.60
N ASN A 105 1.35 -21.05 7.64
CA ASN A 105 0.04 -20.41 7.48
C ASN A 105 -0.25 -19.97 6.02
N ASN A 106 0.62 -20.29 5.08
CA ASN A 106 0.53 -19.91 3.67
C ASN A 106 0.35 -18.40 3.45
N VAL A 107 1.10 -17.59 4.20
CA VAL A 107 1.11 -16.11 4.14
C VAL A 107 2.47 -15.66 3.63
N HIS A 108 2.51 -14.56 2.90
CA HIS A 108 3.74 -13.86 2.56
C HIS A 108 4.09 -12.80 3.60
N ILE A 109 5.33 -12.36 3.58
CA ILE A 109 5.87 -11.36 4.50
C ILE A 109 6.37 -10.15 3.70
N VAL A 110 6.11 -8.97 4.22
CA VAL A 110 6.87 -7.76 3.94
C VAL A 110 7.67 -7.44 5.20
N TRP A 111 9.00 -7.46 5.09
CA TRP A 111 9.82 -7.00 6.20
C TRP A 111 9.70 -5.50 6.37
N ILE A 112 9.62 -5.03 7.60
CA ILE A 112 9.86 -3.64 7.96
C ILE A 112 11.22 -3.61 8.66
N TRP A 113 12.21 -2.98 8.03
CA TRP A 113 13.51 -2.77 8.61
C TRP A 113 13.46 -1.60 9.59
N PHE A 114 13.26 -1.89 10.86
CA PHE A 114 13.33 -0.91 11.93
C PHE A 114 14.77 -0.73 12.38
N ALA A 115 15.40 0.40 12.06
CA ALA A 115 16.79 0.64 12.41
C ALA A 115 17.07 2.06 12.92
N SER A 116 17.52 2.94 12.06
CA SER A 116 17.98 4.29 12.43
C SER A 116 16.83 5.22 12.80
N TRP A 117 15.63 5.01 12.23
CA TRP A 117 14.49 5.92 12.43
C TRP A 117 13.16 5.18 12.58
N LYS A 118 12.35 5.68 13.52
CA LYS A 118 10.94 5.33 13.69
C LYS A 118 10.14 6.59 14.00
N ASN A 119 9.26 7.00 13.08
CA ASN A 119 8.35 8.16 13.18
C ASN A 119 9.06 9.50 13.47
N GLY A 120 10.32 9.64 13.11
CA GLY A 120 11.13 10.81 13.51
C GLY A 120 11.27 11.00 15.02
N LEU A 121 10.87 10.03 15.85
CA LEU A 121 10.82 10.12 17.32
C LEU A 121 11.83 9.22 18.01
N SER A 122 12.11 8.03 17.46
CA SER A 122 12.90 6.99 18.11
C SER A 122 13.74 6.22 17.09
N SER A 123 14.52 5.27 17.60
CA SER A 123 15.37 4.39 16.81
C SER A 123 15.36 2.99 17.41
N PHE A 124 15.46 1.99 16.54
CA PHE A 124 15.67 0.59 16.90
C PHE A 124 17.15 0.16 16.74
N ALA A 125 18.04 1.14 16.70
CA ALA A 125 19.48 0.87 16.72
C ALA A 125 19.89 0.14 18.01
N PRO A 126 20.87 -0.78 17.95
CA PRO A 126 21.33 -1.54 19.12
C PRO A 126 21.92 -0.67 20.23
N ALA A 127 21.99 -1.21 21.44
CA ALA A 127 22.53 -0.51 22.61
C ALA A 127 23.98 0.00 22.40
N TRP A 128 24.80 -0.76 21.67
CA TRP A 128 26.19 -0.37 21.37
C TRP A 128 26.25 0.84 20.41
N VAL A 129 25.27 1.03 19.52
CA VAL A 129 25.12 2.25 18.70
C VAL A 129 24.62 3.40 19.57
N LYS A 130 23.56 3.17 20.34
CA LYS A 130 22.91 4.19 21.18
C LYS A 130 23.88 4.78 22.23
N ALA A 131 24.76 3.97 22.79
CA ALA A 131 25.72 4.38 23.81
C ALA A 131 26.93 5.13 23.24
N ALA A 132 27.34 4.88 22.01
CA ALA A 132 28.54 5.45 21.41
C ALA A 132 28.24 6.74 20.61
N GLN A 133 27.77 7.80 21.27
CA GLN A 133 27.25 9.01 20.62
C GLN A 133 28.28 9.78 19.80
N ASP A 134 29.58 9.75 20.20
CA ASP A 134 30.67 10.37 19.42
C ASP A 134 30.85 9.66 18.07
N ARG A 135 30.62 8.35 18.04
CA ARG A 135 30.72 7.54 16.82
C ARG A 135 29.41 7.58 16.00
N PHE A 136 28.27 7.67 16.66
CA PHE A 136 26.92 7.64 16.07
C PHE A 136 26.13 8.89 16.51
N PRO A 137 26.44 10.05 15.93
CA PRO A 137 25.81 11.32 16.32
C PRO A 137 24.32 11.32 16.00
N ARG A 138 23.58 12.04 16.84
CA ARG A 138 22.15 12.26 16.70
C ARG A 138 21.86 13.59 16.04
N VAL A 139 20.64 13.70 15.52
CA VAL A 139 20.07 14.94 15.03
C VAL A 139 19.96 15.97 16.16
N GLN A 140 20.32 17.20 15.86
CA GLN A 140 20.12 18.36 16.73
C GLN A 140 19.10 19.31 16.10
N ILE A 141 18.14 19.77 16.88
CA ILE A 141 17.15 20.77 16.46
C ILE A 141 17.51 22.15 17.02
N ARG A 142 16.76 23.18 16.65
CA ARG A 142 17.00 24.56 17.11
C ARG A 142 17.23 24.65 18.62
N GLY A 143 18.16 25.51 19.02
CA GLY A 143 18.58 25.64 20.42
C GLY A 143 19.57 24.58 20.88
N GLY A 144 20.09 23.72 19.97
CA GLY A 144 21.07 22.70 20.27
C GLY A 144 20.51 21.46 21.00
N LYS A 145 19.18 21.31 21.03
CA LYS A 145 18.52 20.15 21.62
C LYS A 145 18.74 18.93 20.74
N THR A 146 19.34 17.88 21.31
CA THR A 146 19.49 16.57 20.66
C THR A 146 18.21 15.76 20.78
N ILE A 147 17.80 15.08 19.72
CA ILE A 147 16.65 14.16 19.68
C ILE A 147 17.10 12.71 19.46
N GLU A 148 16.22 11.75 19.75
CA GLU A 148 16.58 10.31 19.79
C GLU A 148 16.67 9.65 18.40
N VAL A 149 17.07 10.36 17.38
CA VAL A 149 17.27 9.80 16.03
C VAL A 149 18.69 10.06 15.52
N LEU A 150 19.22 9.12 14.75
CA LEU A 150 20.57 9.21 14.22
C LEU A 150 20.64 10.26 13.10
N SER A 151 21.78 10.98 13.01
CA SER A 151 21.99 11.93 11.93
C SER A 151 22.29 11.21 10.62
N THR A 152 21.62 11.61 9.55
CA THR A 152 21.85 11.11 8.18
C THR A 152 23.25 11.42 7.65
N LEU A 153 23.97 12.36 8.28
CA LEU A 153 25.33 12.76 7.90
C LEU A 153 26.43 11.89 8.52
N SER A 154 26.05 10.93 9.37
CA SER A 154 26.97 10.02 10.01
C SER A 154 27.34 8.86 9.09
N GLN A 155 28.56 8.85 8.59
CA GLN A 155 29.08 7.72 7.81
C GLN A 155 29.18 6.43 8.64
N ASN A 156 29.45 6.54 9.93
CA ASN A 156 29.49 5.39 10.83
C ASN A 156 28.09 4.75 10.98
N SER A 157 27.04 5.57 11.13
CA SER A 157 25.65 5.10 11.20
C SER A 157 25.27 4.41 9.89
N LEU A 158 25.52 5.07 8.75
CA LEU A 158 25.23 4.53 7.42
C LEU A 158 25.91 3.17 7.19
N GLN A 159 27.19 3.05 7.52
CA GLN A 159 27.95 1.81 7.32
C GLN A 159 27.47 0.68 8.23
N ALA A 160 27.15 1.00 9.49
CA ALA A 160 26.68 0.00 10.45
C ALA A 160 25.29 -0.53 10.08
N ASP A 161 24.36 0.37 9.81
CA ASP A 161 22.99 0.06 9.35
C ASP A 161 23.01 -0.76 8.04
N SER A 162 23.73 -0.29 7.03
CA SER A 162 23.85 -0.99 5.74
C SER A 162 24.44 -2.40 5.90
N ARG A 163 25.41 -2.61 6.79
CA ARG A 163 25.97 -3.96 7.05
C ARG A 163 24.95 -4.87 7.72
N ALA A 164 24.23 -4.35 8.72
CA ALA A 164 23.20 -5.12 9.43
C ALA A 164 22.05 -5.51 8.47
N PHE A 165 21.59 -4.56 7.66
CA PHE A 165 20.56 -4.83 6.65
C PHE A 165 21.03 -5.81 5.57
N ALA A 166 22.26 -5.69 5.07
CA ALA A 166 22.83 -6.66 4.14
C ALA A 166 22.90 -8.06 4.74
N ALA A 167 23.26 -8.18 6.02
CA ALA A 167 23.28 -9.47 6.72
C ALA A 167 21.87 -10.09 6.82
N LEU A 168 20.84 -9.29 7.13
CA LEU A 168 19.43 -9.74 7.12
C LEU A 168 19.01 -10.22 5.74
N MET A 169 19.30 -9.45 4.69
CA MET A 169 18.88 -9.80 3.33
C MET A 169 19.59 -11.04 2.79
N LYS A 170 20.89 -11.19 3.11
CA LYS A 170 21.63 -12.40 2.81
C LYS A 170 21.02 -13.62 3.50
N HIS A 171 20.79 -13.54 4.80
CA HIS A 171 20.17 -14.61 5.58
C HIS A 171 18.78 -14.96 5.03
N THR A 172 17.93 -13.95 4.78
CA THR A 172 16.60 -14.15 4.19
C THR A 172 16.67 -14.93 2.88
N ARG A 173 17.57 -14.55 1.95
CA ARG A 173 17.77 -15.29 0.68
C ARG A 173 18.16 -16.75 0.91
N GLU A 174 19.01 -17.02 1.89
CA GLU A 174 19.54 -18.35 2.17
C GLU A 174 18.50 -19.29 2.78
N VAL A 175 17.58 -18.78 3.62
CA VAL A 175 16.59 -19.60 4.34
C VAL A 175 15.19 -19.59 3.72
N ASP A 176 14.83 -18.56 2.98
CA ASP A 176 13.50 -18.41 2.38
C ASP A 176 13.46 -18.87 0.91
N LEU A 177 13.71 -20.15 0.69
CA LEU A 177 13.70 -20.77 -0.65
C LEU A 177 12.32 -20.81 -1.32
N THR A 178 11.28 -20.38 -0.63
CA THR A 178 9.89 -20.37 -1.12
C THR A 178 9.31 -18.97 -1.26
N HIS A 179 10.17 -17.94 -1.27
CA HIS A 179 9.83 -16.54 -1.43
C HIS A 179 8.63 -16.09 -0.57
N ARG A 180 8.67 -16.43 0.74
CA ARG A 180 7.67 -15.89 1.67
C ARG A 180 7.87 -14.41 1.89
N VAL A 181 9.11 -13.94 1.87
CA VAL A 181 9.45 -12.51 1.93
C VAL A 181 9.41 -11.93 0.51
N ILE A 182 8.47 -11.03 0.26
CA ILE A 182 8.17 -10.54 -1.09
C ILE A 182 8.52 -9.07 -1.32
N MET A 183 8.65 -8.28 -0.26
CA MET A 183 9.06 -6.88 -0.29
C MET A 183 9.73 -6.50 1.03
N VAL A 184 10.38 -5.32 1.06
CA VAL A 184 10.94 -4.74 2.28
C VAL A 184 10.57 -3.26 2.35
N GLN A 185 10.07 -2.81 3.49
CA GLN A 185 10.01 -1.41 3.89
C GLN A 185 11.34 -1.04 4.55
N LEU A 186 11.97 0.01 4.07
CA LEU A 186 13.22 0.53 4.63
C LEU A 186 12.90 1.64 5.63
N GLU A 187 13.24 1.42 6.90
CA GLU A 187 12.93 2.31 8.02
C GLU A 187 11.41 2.50 8.21
N ASN A 188 11.02 3.49 9.01
CA ASN A 188 9.62 3.86 9.17
C ASN A 188 9.45 5.35 9.36
N GLU A 189 8.68 5.99 8.47
CA GLU A 189 8.26 7.39 8.57
C GLU A 189 9.43 8.32 8.92
N VAL A 190 10.48 8.22 8.11
CA VAL A 190 11.71 8.98 8.31
C VAL A 190 11.51 10.48 8.17
N GLY A 191 12.29 11.25 8.92
CA GLY A 191 12.29 12.72 8.87
C GLY A 191 12.67 13.33 10.21
N VAL A 192 12.80 14.65 10.24
CA VAL A 192 13.09 15.41 11.46
C VAL A 192 11.80 15.99 12.02
N LEU A 193 11.53 15.75 13.31
CA LEU A 193 10.43 16.38 14.05
C LEU A 193 10.93 17.51 14.96
N GLY A 194 10.15 18.58 15.08
CA GLY A 194 10.45 19.76 15.90
C GLY A 194 11.35 20.78 15.23
N ASP A 195 11.91 20.48 14.06
CA ASP A 195 12.61 21.43 13.17
C ASP A 195 12.53 20.95 11.71
N ALA A 196 12.76 21.85 10.78
CA ALA A 196 12.80 21.54 9.36
C ALA A 196 14.07 20.77 8.92
N ARG A 197 15.16 20.80 9.69
CA ARG A 197 16.39 20.04 9.42
C ARG A 197 17.22 19.76 10.66
N ASP A 198 18.22 18.89 10.52
CA ASP A 198 19.33 18.73 11.45
C ASP A 198 20.15 20.04 11.53
N ARG A 199 20.39 20.54 12.75
CA ARG A 199 21.19 21.74 13.06
C ARG A 199 22.51 21.39 13.74
N SER A 200 22.92 20.13 13.73
CA SER A 200 24.24 19.74 14.24
C SER A 200 25.35 20.49 13.50
N PRO A 201 26.57 20.63 14.10
CA PRO A 201 27.67 21.27 13.42
C PRO A 201 27.98 20.71 12.04
N ALA A 202 27.96 19.38 11.90
CA ALA A 202 28.16 18.71 10.61
C ALA A 202 27.07 19.06 9.59
N ALA A 203 25.80 19.09 10.03
CA ALA A 203 24.68 19.46 9.15
C ALA A 203 24.74 20.93 8.73
N ASN A 204 25.12 21.84 9.63
CA ASN A 204 25.28 23.26 9.29
C ASN A 204 26.44 23.49 8.31
N GLU A 205 27.57 22.78 8.49
CA GLU A 205 28.69 22.84 7.55
C GLU A 205 28.26 22.32 6.16
N ASP A 206 27.54 21.22 6.11
CA ASP A 206 27.10 20.63 4.83
C ASP A 206 26.00 21.47 4.13
N PHE A 207 25.09 22.04 4.90
CA PHE A 207 24.05 22.97 4.39
C PHE A 207 24.65 24.24 3.75
N ALA A 208 25.82 24.68 4.24
CA ALA A 208 26.52 25.83 3.67
C ALA A 208 27.27 25.53 2.36
N LYS A 209 27.42 24.25 2.00
CA LYS A 209 28.05 23.83 0.74
C LYS A 209 27.09 24.03 -0.46
N PRO A 210 27.61 24.06 -1.69
CA PRO A 210 26.77 24.01 -2.87
C PRO A 210 25.90 22.75 -2.91
N VAL A 211 24.69 22.89 -3.46
CA VAL A 211 23.82 21.75 -3.76
C VAL A 211 24.59 20.73 -4.60
N PRO A 212 24.53 19.43 -4.28
CA PRO A 212 25.23 18.39 -5.03
C PRO A 212 24.89 18.42 -6.52
N ARG A 213 25.91 18.35 -7.36
CA ARG A 213 25.75 18.39 -8.82
C ARG A 213 24.83 17.29 -9.32
N GLU A 214 24.88 16.11 -8.73
CA GLU A 214 24.03 14.98 -9.05
C GLU A 214 22.54 15.32 -8.92
N LEU A 215 22.13 16.02 -7.84
CA LEU A 215 20.76 16.50 -7.67
C LEU A 215 20.41 17.53 -8.74
N MET A 216 21.29 18.49 -8.98
CA MET A 216 21.01 19.54 -9.96
C MET A 216 20.91 19.00 -11.38
N ASP A 217 21.78 18.08 -11.78
CA ASP A 217 21.75 17.41 -13.07
C ASP A 217 20.42 16.64 -13.27
N TYR A 218 19.93 15.94 -12.21
CA TYR A 218 18.63 15.28 -12.22
C TYR A 218 17.49 16.28 -12.42
N LEU A 219 17.43 17.33 -11.61
CA LEU A 219 16.34 18.32 -11.64
C LEU A 219 16.29 19.07 -13.00
N VAL A 220 17.44 19.42 -13.56
CA VAL A 220 17.54 20.06 -14.89
C VAL A 220 17.04 19.11 -15.96
N LYS A 221 17.50 17.87 -15.96
CA LYS A 221 17.12 16.83 -16.92
C LYS A 221 15.61 16.57 -16.92
N HIS A 222 15.00 16.53 -15.73
CA HIS A 222 13.59 16.19 -15.55
C HIS A 222 12.68 17.40 -15.35
N ARG A 223 13.14 18.62 -15.66
CA ARG A 223 12.43 19.89 -15.38
C ARG A 223 10.97 19.91 -15.85
N GLN A 224 10.67 19.26 -16.98
CA GLN A 224 9.30 19.24 -17.53
C GLN A 224 8.37 18.31 -16.75
N ASP A 225 8.92 17.28 -16.11
CA ASP A 225 8.18 16.22 -15.42
C ASP A 225 8.16 16.41 -13.90
N LEU A 226 8.84 17.46 -13.38
CA LEU A 226 8.85 17.79 -11.95
C LEU A 226 7.45 18.13 -11.46
N LEU A 227 7.19 17.78 -10.21
CA LEU A 227 5.93 18.10 -9.54
C LEU A 227 5.70 19.62 -9.52
N PRO A 228 4.47 20.08 -9.80
CA PRO A 228 4.17 21.52 -9.90
C PRO A 228 4.57 22.30 -8.64
N GLU A 229 4.31 21.77 -7.45
CA GLU A 229 4.65 22.38 -6.17
C GLU A 229 6.17 22.50 -5.96
N PHE A 230 6.94 21.48 -6.33
CA PHE A 230 8.40 21.53 -6.26
C PHE A 230 8.96 22.55 -7.27
N LYS A 231 8.47 22.51 -8.50
CA LYS A 231 8.85 23.46 -9.55
C LYS A 231 8.56 24.91 -9.15
N GLN A 232 7.42 25.15 -8.51
CA GLN A 232 7.07 26.49 -8.01
C GLN A 232 8.09 27.00 -6.98
N VAL A 233 8.55 26.18 -6.05
CA VAL A 233 9.59 26.55 -5.06
C VAL A 233 10.89 26.90 -5.78
N TRP A 234 11.35 26.08 -6.70
CA TRP A 234 12.60 26.29 -7.44
C TRP A 234 12.52 27.54 -8.36
N ASP A 235 11.41 27.72 -9.09
CA ASP A 235 11.20 28.88 -9.98
C ASP A 235 11.11 30.19 -9.18
N ALA A 236 10.44 30.20 -8.03
CA ALA A 236 10.36 31.36 -7.15
C ALA A 236 11.73 31.80 -6.60
N ALA A 237 12.66 30.85 -6.44
CA ALA A 237 14.06 31.11 -6.06
C ALA A 237 14.96 31.53 -7.24
N GLY A 238 14.38 31.68 -8.45
CA GLY A 238 15.10 32.10 -9.67
C GLY A 238 15.66 30.93 -10.48
N ALA A 239 15.22 29.71 -10.23
CA ALA A 239 15.56 28.49 -10.97
C ALA A 239 17.09 28.30 -11.20
N ARG A 240 17.90 28.66 -10.21
CA ARG A 240 19.37 28.52 -10.27
C ARG A 240 19.76 27.06 -10.37
N THR A 241 20.78 26.78 -11.15
CA THR A 241 21.33 25.43 -11.36
C THR A 241 22.62 25.16 -10.60
N SER A 242 23.06 26.14 -9.78
CA SER A 242 24.22 26.03 -8.90
C SER A 242 24.13 27.06 -7.78
N GLY A 243 24.76 26.79 -6.66
CA GLY A 243 24.76 27.62 -5.47
C GLY A 243 24.51 26.80 -4.20
N THR A 244 24.47 27.46 -3.06
CA THR A 244 24.07 26.84 -1.78
C THR A 244 22.58 26.48 -1.81
N TRP A 245 22.13 25.71 -0.83
CA TRP A 245 20.72 25.29 -0.71
C TRP A 245 19.76 26.49 -0.69
N GLU A 246 20.12 27.55 0.07
CA GLU A 246 19.31 28.78 0.11
C GLU A 246 19.36 29.59 -1.19
N GLU A 247 20.48 29.57 -1.92
CA GLU A 247 20.58 30.28 -3.22
C GLU A 247 19.79 29.59 -4.31
N VAL A 248 19.67 28.26 -4.27
CA VAL A 248 18.97 27.45 -5.27
C VAL A 248 17.50 27.33 -4.97
N PHE A 249 17.10 27.10 -3.72
CA PHE A 249 15.71 26.80 -3.33
C PHE A 249 15.04 27.90 -2.48
N GLY A 250 15.74 29.02 -2.24
CA GLY A 250 15.24 30.11 -1.42
C GLY A 250 15.52 29.91 0.06
N LYS A 251 15.48 31.03 0.82
CA LYS A 251 15.66 30.99 2.26
C LYS A 251 14.40 30.50 2.96
N GLY A 252 14.56 29.62 3.93
CA GLY A 252 13.44 29.19 4.78
C GLY A 252 13.29 27.69 4.88
N PRO A 253 12.17 27.23 5.50
CA PRO A 253 11.96 25.83 5.83
C PRO A 253 11.89 24.91 4.61
N GLN A 254 11.53 25.42 3.43
CA GLN A 254 11.50 24.59 2.20
C GLN A 254 12.91 24.17 1.78
N ALA A 255 13.90 25.07 1.80
CA ALA A 255 15.29 24.71 1.51
C ALA A 255 15.85 23.75 2.58
N ASP A 256 15.50 23.97 3.84
CA ASP A 256 15.86 23.07 4.95
C ASP A 256 15.29 21.65 4.72
N GLU A 257 14.01 21.55 4.32
CA GLU A 257 13.35 20.26 4.05
C GLU A 257 13.94 19.56 2.83
N ILE A 258 14.19 20.29 1.73
CA ILE A 258 14.82 19.73 0.52
C ILE A 258 16.21 19.18 0.85
N PHE A 259 17.00 19.88 1.67
CA PHE A 259 18.27 19.40 2.17
C PHE A 259 18.12 18.08 2.94
N MET A 260 17.19 18.02 3.89
CA MET A 260 16.95 16.78 4.63
C MET A 260 16.43 15.65 3.75
N GLY A 261 15.52 15.96 2.83
CA GLY A 261 14.99 14.96 1.90
C GLY A 261 16.07 14.32 1.03
N TRP A 262 17.02 15.13 0.57
CA TRP A 262 18.20 14.63 -0.14
C TRP A 262 19.04 13.68 0.73
N HIS A 263 19.34 14.07 1.96
CA HIS A 263 20.19 13.29 2.84
C HIS A 263 19.51 11.98 3.30
N TYR A 264 18.21 12.01 3.62
CA TYR A 264 17.45 10.79 3.89
C TYR A 264 17.43 9.87 2.69
N ALA A 265 17.10 10.41 1.51
CA ALA A 265 17.06 9.62 0.28
C ALA A 265 18.42 8.96 -0.03
N ARG A 266 19.52 9.68 0.08
CA ARG A 266 20.90 9.14 -0.15
C ARG A 266 21.28 8.08 0.85
N TYR A 267 20.98 8.29 2.13
CA TYR A 267 21.25 7.29 3.18
C TYR A 267 20.47 6.01 2.89
N ILE A 268 19.16 6.11 2.69
CA ILE A 268 18.30 4.95 2.45
C ILE A 268 18.63 4.26 1.13
N ASN A 269 19.01 5.01 0.10
CA ASN A 269 19.50 4.40 -1.15
C ASN A 269 20.74 3.51 -0.91
N SER A 270 21.65 3.93 -0.03
CA SER A 270 22.84 3.13 0.28
C SER A 270 22.49 1.87 1.08
N VAL A 271 21.52 1.95 2.00
CA VAL A 271 20.97 0.78 2.70
C VAL A 271 20.28 -0.16 1.69
N ALA A 272 19.44 0.38 0.79
CA ALA A 272 18.79 -0.38 -0.28
C ALA A 272 19.81 -1.08 -1.19
N GLU A 273 20.88 -0.37 -1.57
CA GLU A 273 21.96 -0.93 -2.40
C GLU A 273 22.62 -2.12 -1.72
N ALA A 274 22.96 -1.97 -0.43
CA ALA A 274 23.57 -3.03 0.36
C ALA A 274 22.67 -4.27 0.45
N GLY A 275 21.37 -4.09 0.69
CA GLY A 275 20.41 -5.17 0.74
C GLY A 275 20.13 -5.82 -0.62
N LYS A 276 19.93 -5.02 -1.69
CA LYS A 276 19.67 -5.53 -3.04
C LYS A 276 20.84 -6.31 -3.65
N LYS A 277 22.08 -6.00 -3.26
CA LYS A 277 23.26 -6.80 -3.63
C LYS A 277 23.18 -8.22 -3.10
N GLU A 278 22.54 -8.42 -1.96
CA GLU A 278 22.34 -9.72 -1.35
C GLU A 278 21.06 -10.40 -1.84
N TYR A 279 19.93 -9.70 -1.86
CA TYR A 279 18.64 -10.21 -2.31
C TYR A 279 17.82 -9.10 -2.97
N ALA A 280 17.74 -9.11 -4.30
CA ALA A 280 17.13 -8.07 -5.10
C ALA A 280 15.60 -8.23 -5.20
N ILE A 281 14.89 -7.98 -4.12
CA ILE A 281 13.42 -7.87 -4.09
C ILE A 281 12.98 -6.42 -4.00
N PRO A 282 11.70 -6.09 -4.28
CA PRO A 282 11.19 -4.71 -4.21
C PRO A 282 11.35 -4.11 -2.81
N MET A 283 11.78 -2.84 -2.77
CA MET A 283 11.98 -2.08 -1.54
C MET A 283 11.25 -0.76 -1.61
N PHE A 284 10.64 -0.35 -0.51
CA PHE A 284 9.91 0.90 -0.42
C PHE A 284 10.17 1.66 0.87
N VAL A 285 9.75 2.90 0.90
CA VAL A 285 9.70 3.75 2.10
C VAL A 285 8.28 4.24 2.31
N ASN A 286 7.91 4.47 3.59
CA ASN A 286 6.61 5.02 3.96
C ASN A 286 6.74 6.43 4.55
N ALA A 287 5.62 7.15 4.58
CA ALA A 287 5.56 8.51 5.07
C ALA A 287 4.41 8.72 6.06
N TRP A 288 4.73 9.25 7.24
CA TRP A 288 3.79 10.03 8.04
C TRP A 288 3.47 11.29 7.25
N ILE A 289 2.31 11.31 6.60
CA ILE A 289 1.92 12.39 5.68
C ILE A 289 1.57 13.67 6.40
N VAL A 290 1.74 14.79 5.71
CA VAL A 290 1.35 16.12 6.19
C VAL A 290 -0.11 16.13 6.62
N GLN A 291 -0.37 16.64 7.84
CA GLN A 291 -1.72 16.78 8.41
C GLN A 291 -2.30 18.17 8.06
N PRO A 292 -3.63 18.33 8.05
CA PRO A 292 -4.27 19.62 7.74
C PRO A 292 -3.88 20.77 8.68
N GLU A 293 -3.53 20.45 9.94
CA GLU A 293 -3.11 21.41 10.96
C GLU A 293 -1.63 21.77 10.92
N ASP A 294 -0.80 21.06 10.17
CA ASP A 294 0.64 21.28 10.07
C ASP A 294 0.93 22.61 9.37
N LYS A 295 1.82 23.41 9.95
CA LYS A 295 2.21 24.73 9.45
C LYS A 295 3.44 24.68 8.55
N GLY A 296 4.21 23.59 8.64
CA GLY A 296 5.39 23.40 7.84
C GLY A 296 6.29 22.25 8.28
N PRO A 297 7.43 22.10 7.60
CA PRO A 297 8.38 21.03 7.90
C PRO A 297 8.84 21.04 9.35
N GLY A 298 8.76 19.89 9.99
CA GLY A 298 9.04 19.70 11.43
C GLY A 298 7.79 19.55 12.29
N ASP A 299 6.60 19.97 11.82
CA ASP A 299 5.31 19.58 12.41
C ASP A 299 4.96 18.14 11.98
N TYR A 300 5.39 17.75 10.79
CA TYR A 300 5.50 16.38 10.30
C TYR A 300 6.98 16.02 10.10
N PRO A 301 7.35 14.73 9.91
CA PRO A 301 8.73 14.33 9.68
C PRO A 301 9.33 14.99 8.42
N SER A 302 10.12 16.06 8.63
CA SER A 302 10.71 16.88 7.57
C SER A 302 11.76 16.10 6.79
N GLY A 303 11.66 16.15 5.46
CA GLY A 303 12.56 15.44 4.55
C GLY A 303 12.16 13.99 4.29
N GLY A 304 11.08 13.49 4.90
CA GLY A 304 10.50 12.20 4.58
C GLY A 304 9.94 12.13 3.15
N PRO A 305 9.47 10.94 2.68
CA PRO A 305 8.95 10.75 1.32
C PRO A 305 7.54 11.31 1.14
N GLN A 306 7.36 12.58 1.51
CA GLN A 306 6.12 13.33 1.31
C GLN A 306 5.82 13.48 -0.18
N ALA A 307 4.53 13.59 -0.53
CA ALA A 307 4.11 13.69 -1.93
C ALA A 307 4.81 14.84 -2.69
N HIS A 308 5.09 15.98 -2.02
CA HIS A 308 5.79 17.12 -2.60
C HIS A 308 7.31 16.93 -2.68
N MET A 309 7.85 15.91 -2.02
CA MET A 309 9.28 15.59 -1.99
C MET A 309 9.67 14.47 -2.96
N HIS A 310 8.73 13.91 -3.73
CA HIS A 310 8.99 12.77 -4.60
C HIS A 310 10.13 13.01 -5.61
N ASP A 311 10.28 14.23 -6.13
CA ASP A 311 11.36 14.53 -7.09
C ASP A 311 12.74 14.42 -6.44
N ILE A 312 12.86 14.85 -5.18
CA ILE A 312 14.10 14.75 -4.39
C ILE A 312 14.39 13.28 -4.04
N TRP A 313 13.36 12.54 -3.62
CA TRP A 313 13.51 11.12 -3.30
C TRP A 313 13.91 10.29 -4.52
N ARG A 314 13.33 10.55 -5.68
CA ARG A 314 13.71 9.88 -6.93
C ARG A 314 15.12 10.20 -7.38
N ALA A 315 15.56 11.45 -7.19
CA ALA A 315 16.93 11.85 -7.47
C ALA A 315 17.91 11.17 -6.52
N GLY A 316 17.60 11.14 -5.21
CA GLY A 316 18.48 10.65 -4.16
C GLY A 316 18.46 9.15 -3.92
N ALA A 317 17.33 8.49 -4.20
CA ALA A 317 17.10 7.08 -3.89
C ALA A 317 16.55 6.27 -5.09
N PRO A 318 17.28 6.19 -6.20
CA PRO A 318 16.82 5.46 -7.40
C PRO A 318 16.67 3.94 -7.21
N LEU A 319 17.19 3.38 -6.13
CA LEU A 319 17.04 1.95 -5.79
C LEU A 319 15.83 1.66 -4.89
N VAL A 320 15.12 2.68 -4.44
CA VAL A 320 13.82 2.55 -3.77
C VAL A 320 12.74 2.48 -4.84
N ASP A 321 11.97 1.39 -4.86
CA ASP A 321 11.03 1.10 -5.94
C ASP A 321 9.71 1.87 -5.79
N LEU A 322 9.24 2.13 -4.53
CA LEU A 322 7.98 2.81 -4.26
C LEU A 322 8.14 3.82 -3.12
N LEU A 323 7.37 4.92 -3.24
CA LEU A 323 7.18 5.92 -2.19
C LEU A 323 5.73 5.79 -1.71
N CYS A 324 5.52 5.36 -0.48
CA CYS A 324 4.22 4.90 0.03
C CYS A 324 3.66 5.86 1.08
N PRO A 325 2.34 6.15 1.07
CA PRO A 325 1.70 6.95 2.11
C PRO A 325 1.08 6.10 3.21
N ASP A 326 1.18 6.54 4.47
CA ASP A 326 0.41 6.02 5.60
C ASP A 326 -0.83 6.87 5.77
N ILE A 327 -2.02 6.29 5.47
CA ILE A 327 -3.21 7.10 5.28
C ILE A 327 -4.26 6.82 6.35
N TYR A 328 -4.33 7.74 7.31
CA TYR A 328 -5.37 7.76 8.36
C TYR A 328 -6.38 8.91 8.18
N LEU A 329 -6.08 9.85 7.27
CA LEU A 329 -6.87 11.06 7.02
C LEU A 329 -8.13 10.79 6.20
N PRO A 330 -9.18 11.63 6.37
CA PRO A 330 -10.42 11.52 5.57
C PRO A 330 -10.23 11.75 4.06
N ASP A 331 -9.26 12.60 3.64
CA ASP A 331 -8.94 12.87 2.23
C ASP A 331 -8.13 11.73 1.59
N PHE A 332 -8.60 10.51 1.71
CA PHE A 332 -7.92 9.34 1.19
C PHE A 332 -7.69 9.41 -0.32
N THR A 333 -8.72 9.78 -1.07
CA THR A 333 -8.68 9.82 -2.54
C THR A 333 -7.71 10.87 -3.08
N GLY A 334 -7.69 12.06 -2.45
CA GLY A 334 -6.77 13.13 -2.83
C GLY A 334 -5.31 12.77 -2.48
N ILE A 335 -5.07 12.10 -1.37
CA ILE A 335 -3.73 11.63 -0.98
C ILE A 335 -3.23 10.59 -1.99
N LEU A 336 -4.02 9.56 -2.32
CA LEU A 336 -3.63 8.57 -3.32
C LEU A 336 -3.34 9.20 -4.69
N ALA A 337 -4.17 10.15 -5.12
CA ALA A 337 -3.94 10.86 -6.38
C ALA A 337 -2.59 11.59 -6.38
N ARG A 338 -2.19 12.21 -5.25
CA ARG A 338 -0.90 12.88 -5.11
C ARG A 338 0.27 11.90 -5.13
N TYR A 339 0.17 10.76 -4.44
CA TYR A 339 1.22 9.74 -4.40
C TYR A 339 1.34 8.94 -5.71
N GLY A 340 0.25 8.76 -6.45
CA GLY A 340 0.24 8.06 -7.75
C GLY A 340 0.81 8.87 -8.92
N ARG A 341 1.24 10.14 -8.69
CA ARG A 341 1.81 10.99 -9.74
C ARG A 341 3.18 10.49 -10.23
N SER A 342 3.54 10.94 -11.42
CA SER A 342 4.87 10.71 -12.05
C SER A 342 5.24 9.23 -12.10
N GLY A 343 4.25 8.32 -12.29
CA GLY A 343 4.48 6.89 -12.44
C GLY A 343 4.86 6.13 -11.17
N ASN A 344 4.64 6.71 -9.99
CA ASN A 344 4.84 5.99 -8.74
C ASN A 344 3.81 4.85 -8.60
N THR A 345 4.28 3.63 -8.44
CA THR A 345 3.42 2.48 -8.16
C THR A 345 2.93 2.55 -6.71
N LEU A 346 1.64 2.34 -6.49
CA LEU A 346 1.04 2.49 -5.18
C LEU A 346 1.01 1.18 -4.40
N PHE A 347 1.42 1.27 -3.16
CA PHE A 347 1.13 0.36 -2.06
C PHE A 347 0.75 1.24 -0.85
N VAL A 348 -0.25 0.82 -0.07
CA VAL A 348 -0.63 1.52 1.17
C VAL A 348 -0.24 0.63 2.34
N PRO A 349 0.93 0.89 2.97
CA PRO A 349 1.45 0.02 4.03
C PRO A 349 0.73 0.20 5.36
N GLU A 350 0.27 1.42 5.65
CA GLU A 350 -0.48 1.71 6.88
C GLU A 350 -1.80 2.44 6.61
N SER A 351 -2.84 2.01 7.31
CA SER A 351 -4.17 2.63 7.28
C SER A 351 -4.99 2.27 8.51
N ALA A 352 -6.15 2.91 8.68
CA ALA A 352 -7.08 2.56 9.75
C ALA A 352 -7.68 1.16 9.54
N GLY A 353 -7.81 0.38 10.62
CA GLY A 353 -8.41 -0.97 10.64
C GLY A 353 -9.95 -0.97 10.73
N ASP A 354 -10.63 0.11 10.34
CA ASP A 354 -12.08 0.29 10.45
C ASP A 354 -12.81 0.07 9.11
N ALA A 355 -14.11 0.36 9.08
CA ALA A 355 -14.93 0.21 7.87
C ALA A 355 -14.50 1.16 6.74
N ARG A 356 -13.94 2.34 7.05
CA ARG A 356 -13.41 3.28 6.06
C ARG A 356 -12.14 2.71 5.42
N GLY A 357 -11.25 2.15 6.24
CA GLY A 357 -10.05 1.48 5.73
C GLY A 357 -10.41 0.32 4.79
N ALA A 358 -11.42 -0.49 5.14
CA ALA A 358 -11.92 -1.55 4.27
C ALA A 358 -12.46 -1.02 2.92
N ALA A 359 -13.19 0.10 2.94
CA ALA A 359 -13.66 0.77 1.72
C ALA A 359 -12.50 1.33 0.88
N ASN A 360 -11.52 1.93 1.55
CA ASN A 360 -10.33 2.50 0.94
C ASN A 360 -9.48 1.45 0.20
N ALA A 361 -9.46 0.20 0.69
CA ALA A 361 -8.79 -0.91 0.00
C ALA A 361 -9.36 -1.15 -1.41
N PHE A 362 -10.69 -1.16 -1.56
CA PHE A 362 -11.35 -1.28 -2.87
C PHE A 362 -10.96 -0.14 -3.81
N TYR A 363 -10.94 1.09 -3.29
CA TYR A 363 -10.61 2.27 -4.09
C TYR A 363 -9.13 2.28 -4.52
N ALA A 364 -8.21 2.02 -3.60
CA ALA A 364 -6.78 1.97 -3.90
C ALA A 364 -6.47 0.91 -4.98
N ILE A 365 -7.02 -0.29 -4.82
CA ILE A 365 -6.79 -1.43 -5.72
C ILE A 365 -7.47 -1.21 -7.07
N GLY A 366 -8.73 -0.79 -7.09
CA GLY A 366 -9.53 -0.69 -8.30
C GLY A 366 -9.29 0.58 -9.11
N GLN A 367 -9.11 1.73 -8.44
CA GLN A 367 -8.96 3.02 -9.12
C GLN A 367 -7.51 3.39 -9.39
N HIS A 368 -6.60 3.06 -8.48
CA HIS A 368 -5.20 3.44 -8.58
C HIS A 368 -4.25 2.27 -8.88
N HIS A 369 -4.80 1.08 -9.12
CA HIS A 369 -4.03 -0.13 -9.42
C HIS A 369 -2.96 -0.43 -8.36
N ALA A 370 -3.26 -0.13 -7.07
CA ALA A 370 -2.35 -0.43 -5.99
C ALA A 370 -2.01 -1.94 -5.96
N ILE A 371 -0.73 -2.24 -5.76
CA ILE A 371 -0.24 -3.63 -5.67
C ILE A 371 -0.66 -4.31 -4.37
N GLY A 372 -1.16 -3.54 -3.41
CA GLY A 372 -1.69 -4.04 -2.15
C GLY A 372 -2.12 -2.92 -1.20
N TYR A 373 -2.70 -3.34 -0.08
CA TYR A 373 -3.25 -2.48 0.96
C TYR A 373 -3.12 -3.15 2.32
N SER A 374 -2.86 -2.36 3.39
CA SER A 374 -2.57 -2.87 4.72
C SER A 374 -3.14 -1.97 5.82
N PRO A 375 -4.03 -2.47 6.71
CA PRO A 375 -4.34 -1.81 7.97
C PRO A 375 -3.23 -2.07 9.00
N PHE A 376 -2.94 -1.05 9.84
CA PHE A 376 -1.99 -1.14 10.94
C PHE A 376 -2.61 -1.75 12.19
N GLY A 377 -1.80 -2.45 13.00
CA GLY A 377 -2.19 -3.02 14.27
C GLY A 377 -3.22 -4.14 14.17
N ILE A 378 -3.24 -4.83 13.02
CA ILE A 378 -4.25 -5.85 12.71
C ILE A 378 -4.18 -7.08 13.61
N ASP A 379 -3.04 -7.33 14.28
CA ASP A 379 -2.89 -8.37 15.30
C ASP A 379 -3.89 -8.23 16.47
N ASN A 380 -4.40 -7.01 16.68
CA ASN A 380 -5.41 -6.75 17.72
C ASN A 380 -6.74 -7.47 17.44
N VAL A 381 -7.03 -7.83 16.20
CA VAL A 381 -8.21 -8.65 15.84
C VAL A 381 -8.17 -10.01 16.54
N ALA A 382 -6.99 -10.60 16.73
CA ALA A 382 -6.84 -11.87 17.44
C ALA A 382 -7.20 -11.77 18.93
N ARG A 383 -7.10 -10.59 19.55
CA ARG A 383 -7.53 -10.36 20.95
C ARG A 383 -9.05 -10.48 21.13
N LEU A 384 -9.82 -10.19 20.08
CA LEU A 384 -11.28 -10.33 20.12
C LEU A 384 -11.73 -11.78 20.28
N MET A 385 -10.85 -12.74 19.98
CA MET A 385 -11.15 -14.16 20.12
C MET A 385 -10.90 -14.71 21.53
N GLY A 386 -10.55 -13.88 22.51
CA GLY A 386 -10.35 -14.31 23.91
C GLY A 386 -9.13 -15.21 24.13
N SER A 387 -8.19 -15.27 23.20
CA SER A 387 -7.08 -16.22 23.18
C SER A 387 -5.75 -15.60 23.60
N GLY A 388 -5.70 -14.83 24.68
CA GLY A 388 -4.44 -14.31 25.23
C GLY A 388 -4.44 -14.33 26.74
N PRO A 389 -3.31 -14.66 27.40
CA PRO A 389 -3.22 -14.71 28.86
C PRO A 389 -3.47 -13.36 29.55
N ASP A 390 -3.36 -12.23 28.83
CA ASP A 390 -3.47 -10.88 29.38
C ASP A 390 -4.61 -10.03 28.76
N GLY A 391 -5.53 -10.65 28.02
CA GLY A 391 -6.69 -9.94 27.48
C GLY A 391 -7.70 -9.63 28.57
N PRO A 392 -8.16 -8.35 28.76
CA PRO A 392 -9.28 -8.09 29.63
C PRO A 392 -10.48 -8.87 29.10
N GLN A 393 -10.97 -9.84 29.87
CA GLN A 393 -12.31 -10.39 29.67
C GLN A 393 -13.27 -9.20 29.75
N PRO A 394 -14.11 -8.92 28.72
CA PRO A 394 -15.12 -7.90 28.87
C PRO A 394 -16.04 -8.28 30.01
N THR A 395 -15.92 -7.60 31.13
CA THR A 395 -16.88 -7.69 32.22
C THR A 395 -18.15 -6.96 31.78
N GLY A 396 -19.00 -7.67 31.01
CA GLY A 396 -20.29 -7.13 30.54
C GLY A 396 -20.73 -7.79 29.25
N ALA A 397 -21.60 -8.67 29.37
CA ALA A 397 -22.70 -9.26 28.59
C ALA A 397 -22.81 -9.08 27.05
N GLN A 398 -21.80 -8.65 26.29
CA GLN A 398 -21.84 -8.78 24.84
C GLN A 398 -20.78 -9.82 24.38
N PRO A 399 -21.18 -10.84 23.61
CA PRO A 399 -20.21 -11.75 23.01
C PRO A 399 -19.24 -10.95 22.13
N ALA A 400 -17.96 -11.33 22.14
CA ALA A 400 -16.97 -10.76 21.23
C ALA A 400 -17.49 -10.85 19.77
N PRO A 401 -17.31 -9.82 18.95
CA PRO A 401 -17.75 -9.87 17.57
C PRO A 401 -17.05 -11.02 16.83
N ASP A 402 -17.78 -11.72 15.98
CA ASP A 402 -17.18 -12.73 15.11
C ASP A 402 -16.21 -12.03 14.15
N VAL A 403 -14.95 -12.44 14.18
CA VAL A 403 -13.88 -11.87 13.35
C VAL A 403 -14.23 -11.90 11.86
N GLU A 404 -14.94 -12.94 11.40
CA GLU A 404 -15.36 -13.06 9.99
C GLU A 404 -16.38 -12.00 9.55
N THR A 405 -17.04 -11.33 10.49
CA THR A 405 -18.00 -10.25 10.22
C THR A 405 -17.38 -8.85 10.27
N LEU A 406 -16.12 -8.75 10.68
CA LEU A 406 -15.44 -7.45 10.70
C LEU A 406 -15.30 -6.87 9.29
N PRO A 407 -15.33 -5.53 9.14
CA PRO A 407 -15.27 -4.87 7.83
C PRO A 407 -14.12 -5.35 6.94
N PHE A 408 -12.90 -5.49 7.49
CA PHE A 408 -11.76 -6.00 6.73
C PHE A 408 -11.89 -7.47 6.36
N SER A 409 -12.44 -8.31 7.22
CA SER A 409 -12.64 -9.73 6.91
C SER A 409 -13.60 -9.90 5.73
N VAL A 410 -14.71 -9.18 5.73
CA VAL A 410 -15.68 -9.18 4.63
C VAL A 410 -15.06 -8.61 3.35
N ALA A 411 -14.33 -7.51 3.44
CA ALA A 411 -13.66 -6.87 2.32
C ALA A 411 -12.59 -7.79 1.70
N TYR A 412 -11.69 -8.33 2.50
CA TYR A 412 -10.60 -9.17 2.00
C TYR A 412 -11.08 -10.54 1.51
N LYS A 413 -12.13 -11.11 2.11
CA LYS A 413 -12.81 -12.30 1.56
C LYS A 413 -13.32 -12.04 0.13
N THR A 414 -13.88 -10.86 -0.11
CA THR A 414 -14.36 -10.45 -1.43
C THR A 414 -13.19 -10.21 -2.41
N LEU A 415 -12.20 -9.42 -2.01
CA LEU A 415 -11.04 -9.10 -2.85
C LEU A 415 -10.19 -10.32 -3.17
N ALA A 416 -10.02 -11.26 -2.24
CA ALA A 416 -9.29 -12.51 -2.46
C ALA A 416 -9.90 -13.35 -3.59
N GLN A 417 -11.23 -13.46 -3.64
CA GLN A 417 -11.92 -14.16 -4.71
C GLN A 417 -11.75 -13.48 -6.07
N LEU A 418 -11.67 -12.16 -6.07
CA LEU A 418 -11.59 -11.34 -7.28
C LEU A 418 -10.15 -11.07 -7.73
N ALA A 419 -9.14 -11.38 -6.92
CA ALA A 419 -7.75 -11.01 -7.18
C ALA A 419 -7.25 -11.39 -8.60
N PRO A 420 -7.52 -12.59 -9.16
CA PRO A 420 -7.13 -12.91 -10.52
C PRO A 420 -7.76 -11.96 -11.55
N SER A 421 -9.07 -11.70 -11.45
CA SER A 421 -9.78 -10.78 -12.33
C SER A 421 -9.31 -9.33 -12.14
N ILE A 422 -9.09 -8.90 -10.91
CA ILE A 422 -8.55 -7.56 -10.61
C ILE A 422 -7.23 -7.35 -11.32
N LEU A 423 -6.28 -8.27 -11.17
CA LEU A 423 -4.95 -8.19 -11.78
C LEU A 423 -5.01 -8.18 -13.31
N GLU A 424 -5.89 -8.98 -13.92
CA GLU A 424 -6.13 -8.96 -15.36
C GLU A 424 -6.68 -7.61 -15.81
N HIS A 425 -7.74 -7.11 -15.17
CA HIS A 425 -8.40 -5.87 -15.55
C HIS A 425 -7.60 -4.61 -15.21
N GLN A 426 -6.73 -4.62 -14.20
CA GLN A 426 -5.72 -3.58 -13.98
C GLN A 426 -4.77 -3.47 -15.18
N SER A 427 -4.31 -4.62 -15.69
CA SER A 427 -3.41 -4.67 -16.85
C SER A 427 -4.06 -4.10 -18.13
N THR A 428 -5.33 -4.39 -18.35
CA THR A 428 -6.08 -3.95 -19.54
C THR A 428 -6.70 -2.56 -19.38
N GLY A 429 -6.75 -2.00 -18.16
CA GLY A 429 -7.40 -0.71 -17.88
C GLY A 429 -8.93 -0.79 -17.96
N THR A 430 -9.52 -1.97 -17.76
CA THR A 430 -10.95 -2.22 -17.78
C THR A 430 -11.52 -2.40 -16.38
N ILE A 431 -10.96 -1.71 -15.41
CA ILE A 431 -11.34 -1.71 -14.00
C ILE A 431 -11.47 -0.28 -13.49
N ALA A 432 -12.40 -0.08 -12.56
CA ALA A 432 -12.57 1.17 -11.84
C ALA A 432 -13.13 0.90 -10.45
N ALA A 433 -13.12 1.90 -9.57
CA ALA A 433 -13.70 1.79 -8.24
C ALA A 433 -14.38 3.09 -7.80
N ALA A 434 -15.27 2.96 -6.82
CA ALA A 434 -15.89 4.09 -6.13
C ALA A 434 -15.69 3.98 -4.62
N SER A 435 -15.55 5.13 -3.97
CA SER A 435 -15.64 5.31 -2.53
C SER A 435 -16.54 6.50 -2.27
N LEU A 436 -17.72 6.24 -1.73
CA LEU A 436 -18.78 7.23 -1.52
C LEU A 436 -19.05 7.42 -0.03
N ASN A 437 -19.42 8.63 0.32
CA ASN A 437 -19.82 9.00 1.67
C ASN A 437 -20.87 10.13 1.60
N ARG A 438 -21.28 10.64 2.76
CA ARG A 438 -22.28 11.70 2.83
C ARG A 438 -21.89 12.98 2.08
N GLN A 439 -20.59 13.32 2.02
CA GLN A 439 -20.09 14.51 1.31
C GLN A 439 -20.05 14.30 -0.20
N ASN A 440 -19.72 13.08 -0.63
CA ASN A 440 -19.65 12.67 -2.03
C ASN A 440 -20.52 11.43 -2.24
N PRO A 441 -21.87 11.59 -2.31
CA PRO A 441 -22.80 10.47 -2.28
C PRO A 441 -22.99 9.79 -3.64
N ASP A 442 -22.56 10.41 -4.72
CA ASP A 442 -22.77 9.96 -6.09
C ASP A 442 -21.51 10.19 -6.94
N GLN A 443 -21.24 9.29 -7.88
CA GLN A 443 -20.11 9.36 -8.81
C GLN A 443 -20.49 8.79 -10.17
N GLN A 444 -19.98 9.40 -11.25
CA GLN A 444 -20.06 8.84 -12.62
C GLN A 444 -18.72 8.26 -13.02
N ILE A 445 -18.74 7.03 -13.54
CA ILE A 445 -17.54 6.29 -13.94
C ILE A 445 -17.72 5.81 -15.37
N LYS A 446 -16.87 6.27 -16.28
CA LYS A 446 -16.82 5.73 -17.64
C LYS A 446 -16.04 4.41 -17.62
N LEU A 447 -16.72 3.30 -17.95
CA LEU A 447 -16.09 1.98 -17.98
C LEU A 447 -16.65 1.16 -19.16
N GLY A 448 -15.80 0.81 -20.10
CA GLY A 448 -16.23 0.17 -21.35
C GLY A 448 -17.22 1.05 -22.14
N ASP A 449 -18.30 0.45 -22.61
CA ASP A 449 -19.32 1.10 -23.44
C ASP A 449 -20.41 1.83 -22.65
N TYR A 450 -20.24 1.96 -21.33
CA TYR A 450 -21.23 2.58 -20.45
C TYR A 450 -20.62 3.58 -19.48
N ILE A 451 -21.44 4.52 -19.04
CA ILE A 451 -21.23 5.32 -17.83
C ILE A 451 -22.00 4.62 -16.70
N LEU A 452 -21.30 4.22 -15.67
CA LEU A 452 -21.86 3.71 -14.43
C LEU A 452 -22.21 4.93 -13.55
N ASN A 453 -23.49 5.13 -13.25
CA ASN A 453 -23.94 6.11 -12.27
C ASN A 453 -24.02 5.38 -10.93
N VAL A 454 -23.04 5.63 -10.08
CA VAL A 454 -22.85 4.96 -8.79
C VAL A 454 -23.31 5.90 -7.68
N GLY A 455 -24.18 5.43 -6.79
CA GLY A 455 -24.69 6.24 -5.69
C GLY A 455 -24.89 5.43 -4.41
N LEU A 456 -24.99 6.15 -3.27
CA LEU A 456 -25.43 5.55 -2.01
C LEU A 456 -26.90 5.14 -2.11
N PRO A 457 -27.33 4.05 -1.45
CA PRO A 457 -28.73 3.65 -1.43
C PRO A 457 -29.61 4.75 -0.81
N ARG A 458 -30.69 5.13 -1.49
CA ARG A 458 -31.64 6.14 -1.00
C ARG A 458 -32.86 5.48 -0.38
N ASP A 459 -33.39 6.09 0.69
CA ASP A 459 -34.68 5.69 1.24
C ASP A 459 -35.82 6.20 0.32
N ARG A 460 -36.74 5.32 -0.05
CA ARG A 460 -37.92 5.68 -0.85
C ARG A 460 -38.81 6.74 -0.18
N ARG A 461 -38.83 6.76 1.15
CA ARG A 461 -39.65 7.70 1.95
C ARG A 461 -38.97 9.06 2.12
N ALA A 462 -37.64 9.12 1.88
CA ALA A 462 -36.82 10.32 2.01
C ALA A 462 -35.75 10.36 0.89
N PRO A 463 -36.15 10.45 -0.38
CA PRO A 463 -35.23 10.31 -1.53
C PRO A 463 -34.14 11.38 -1.55
N ASN A 464 -34.40 12.56 -0.99
CA ASN A 464 -33.45 13.67 -0.89
C ASN A 464 -32.50 13.56 0.33
N ALA A 465 -32.76 12.63 1.26
CA ALA A 465 -31.89 12.44 2.41
C ALA A 465 -30.67 11.60 2.00
N VAL A 466 -29.47 12.16 2.20
CA VAL A 466 -28.22 11.42 2.01
C VAL A 466 -27.95 10.60 3.26
N PRO A 467 -27.88 9.26 3.15
CA PRO A 467 -27.61 8.41 4.31
C PRO A 467 -26.18 8.63 4.83
N ASP A 468 -26.01 8.48 6.14
CA ASP A 468 -24.68 8.49 6.77
C ASP A 468 -24.08 7.10 6.70
N LEU A 469 -23.65 6.74 5.48
CA LEU A 469 -23.08 5.43 5.13
C LEU A 469 -21.80 5.63 4.32
N THR A 470 -20.91 4.65 4.42
CA THR A 470 -19.80 4.50 3.48
C THR A 470 -20.20 3.45 2.43
N GLY A 471 -20.22 3.87 1.16
CA GLY A 471 -20.41 2.99 0.00
C GLY A 471 -19.10 2.79 -0.73
N TYR A 472 -18.81 1.57 -1.14
CA TYR A 472 -17.59 1.27 -1.88
C TYR A 472 -17.78 0.11 -2.83
N GLY A 473 -17.02 0.12 -3.93
CA GLY A 473 -17.06 -0.98 -4.88
C GLY A 473 -15.94 -0.93 -5.90
N ILE A 474 -15.73 -2.08 -6.52
CA ILE A 474 -14.83 -2.31 -7.64
C ILE A 474 -15.64 -2.88 -8.80
N PHE A 475 -15.38 -2.39 -9.99
CA PHE A 475 -16.15 -2.66 -11.19
C PHE A 475 -15.21 -3.04 -12.33
N MET A 476 -15.49 -4.16 -12.99
CA MET A 476 -14.71 -4.66 -14.11
C MET A 476 -15.59 -4.90 -15.32
N ALA A 477 -15.24 -4.31 -16.47
CA ALA A 477 -15.89 -4.60 -17.74
C ALA A 477 -15.28 -5.88 -18.31
N THR A 478 -16.03 -6.98 -18.25
CA THR A 478 -15.59 -8.32 -18.67
C THR A 478 -15.94 -8.63 -20.13
N GLY A 479 -16.72 -7.78 -20.77
CA GLY A 479 -17.11 -7.84 -22.18
C GLY A 479 -17.86 -6.56 -22.58
N PRO A 480 -18.29 -6.42 -23.84
CA PRO A 480 -18.96 -5.21 -24.34
C PRO A 480 -20.17 -4.76 -23.50
N ASP A 481 -20.99 -5.72 -23.09
CA ASP A 481 -22.19 -5.50 -22.28
C ASP A 481 -22.15 -6.28 -20.97
N GLU A 482 -20.96 -6.72 -20.52
CA GLU A 482 -20.82 -7.59 -19.36
C GLU A 482 -19.92 -6.96 -18.29
N TYR A 483 -20.36 -7.05 -17.04
CA TYR A 483 -19.69 -6.49 -15.88
C TYR A 483 -19.60 -7.48 -14.73
N LEU A 484 -18.47 -7.46 -14.03
CA LEU A 484 -18.31 -8.06 -12.72
C LEU A 484 -18.19 -6.92 -11.71
N LEU A 485 -19.12 -6.87 -10.77
CA LEU A 485 -19.29 -5.79 -9.80
C LEU A 485 -19.16 -6.36 -8.39
N ALA A 486 -18.40 -5.70 -7.52
CA ALA A 486 -18.32 -6.08 -6.11
C ALA A 486 -18.27 -4.86 -5.20
N GLY A 487 -18.85 -4.97 -4.02
CA GLY A 487 -18.84 -3.86 -3.06
C GLY A 487 -19.96 -3.92 -2.04
N ASN A 488 -20.17 -2.81 -1.37
CA ASN A 488 -21.16 -2.67 -0.33
C ASN A 488 -21.80 -1.27 -0.35
N ASN A 489 -23.05 -1.17 0.06
CA ASN A 489 -23.80 0.08 0.17
C ASN A 489 -23.80 0.91 -1.12
N LEU A 490 -23.99 0.28 -2.28
CA LEU A 490 -24.04 0.96 -3.57
C LEU A 490 -25.30 0.63 -4.35
N GLN A 491 -25.71 1.62 -5.14
CA GLN A 491 -26.68 1.47 -6.22
C GLN A 491 -26.02 1.94 -7.51
N ILE A 492 -26.22 1.19 -8.60
CA ILE A 492 -25.55 1.42 -9.87
C ILE A 492 -26.57 1.34 -10.99
N THR A 493 -26.66 2.39 -11.81
CA THR A 493 -27.37 2.37 -13.09
C THR A 493 -26.38 2.57 -14.24
N PHE A 494 -26.80 2.20 -15.44
CA PHE A 494 -25.94 2.21 -16.63
C PHE A 494 -26.51 3.14 -17.68
N THR A 495 -25.71 4.03 -18.23
CA THR A 495 -26.05 4.88 -19.37
C THR A 495 -25.14 4.53 -20.54
N PRO A 496 -25.66 4.16 -21.73
CA PRO A 496 -24.83 3.90 -22.89
C PRO A 496 -23.97 5.11 -23.25
N ASN A 497 -22.70 4.85 -23.56
CA ASN A 497 -21.69 5.86 -23.89
C ASN A 497 -21.22 5.78 -25.35
N THR A 498 -21.85 4.91 -26.14
CA THR A 498 -21.56 4.71 -27.57
C THR A 498 -22.86 4.84 -28.38
N ALA A 499 -22.73 5.05 -29.70
CA ALA A 499 -23.88 5.19 -30.59
C ALA A 499 -24.81 3.94 -30.54
N GLY A 500 -26.12 4.17 -30.66
CA GLY A 500 -27.12 3.11 -30.63
C GLY A 500 -28.34 3.45 -29.76
N PRO A 501 -29.13 2.47 -29.33
CA PRO A 501 -30.23 2.70 -28.41
C PRO A 501 -29.77 3.35 -27.10
N ALA A 502 -30.57 4.31 -26.61
CA ALA A 502 -30.18 5.20 -25.52
C ALA A 502 -30.43 4.63 -24.10
N ILE A 503 -31.26 3.59 -23.99
CA ILE A 503 -31.65 3.04 -22.68
C ILE A 503 -30.93 1.72 -22.46
N ALA A 504 -30.29 1.55 -21.29
CA ALA A 504 -29.72 0.28 -20.85
C ALA A 504 -30.70 -0.49 -19.97
N GLY A 505 -30.86 -1.77 -20.27
CA GLY A 505 -31.61 -2.72 -19.46
C GLY A 505 -30.70 -3.85 -18.98
N ILE A 506 -31.11 -4.58 -17.95
CA ILE A 506 -30.41 -5.76 -17.44
C ILE A 506 -30.99 -7.00 -18.10
N ALA A 507 -30.18 -7.67 -18.94
CA ALA A 507 -30.55 -8.93 -19.59
C ALA A 507 -30.38 -10.12 -18.62
N ARG A 508 -29.37 -10.09 -17.77
CA ARG A 508 -29.11 -11.13 -16.76
C ARG A 508 -28.35 -10.52 -15.58
N GLN A 509 -28.73 -10.89 -14.39
CA GLN A 509 -28.07 -10.51 -13.16
C GLN A 509 -27.92 -11.73 -12.25
N GLU A 510 -26.72 -12.01 -11.85
CA GLU A 510 -26.37 -13.15 -11.02
C GLU A 510 -25.64 -12.67 -9.77
N ASN A 511 -26.09 -13.10 -8.61
CA ASN A 511 -25.31 -13.06 -7.39
C ASN A 511 -24.54 -14.36 -7.25
N GLY A 512 -23.27 -14.29 -6.84
CA GLY A 512 -22.45 -15.49 -6.76
C GLY A 512 -21.08 -15.23 -6.11
N HIS A 513 -20.23 -16.21 -6.28
CA HIS A 513 -18.85 -16.19 -5.77
C HIS A 513 -17.95 -17.04 -6.68
N PHE A 514 -16.62 -16.95 -6.46
CA PHE A 514 -15.68 -17.81 -7.16
C PHE A 514 -15.24 -18.96 -6.27
N GLU A 515 -15.34 -20.19 -6.80
CA GLU A 515 -14.76 -21.39 -6.23
C GLU A 515 -13.74 -21.98 -7.19
N ASN A 516 -12.47 -22.09 -6.77
CA ASN A 516 -11.38 -22.61 -7.60
C ASN A 516 -11.30 -21.91 -8.98
N GLY A 517 -11.50 -20.60 -9.01
CA GLY A 517 -11.48 -19.77 -10.21
C GLY A 517 -12.71 -19.91 -11.12
N LYS A 518 -13.73 -20.66 -10.71
CA LYS A 518 -14.99 -20.81 -11.45
C LYS A 518 -16.10 -20.02 -10.77
N TRP A 519 -16.91 -19.34 -11.58
CA TRP A 519 -18.09 -18.63 -11.11
C TRP A 519 -19.18 -19.62 -10.69
N VAL A 520 -19.65 -19.48 -9.45
CA VAL A 520 -20.76 -20.25 -8.89
C VAL A 520 -21.91 -19.29 -8.61
N VAL A 521 -23.04 -19.51 -9.28
CA VAL A 521 -24.26 -18.70 -9.09
C VAL A 521 -24.95 -19.16 -7.82
N THR A 522 -25.21 -18.24 -6.90
CA THR A 522 -26.01 -18.51 -5.69
C THR A 522 -27.45 -18.05 -5.87
N ARG A 523 -27.69 -17.01 -6.68
CA ARG A 523 -29.03 -16.47 -6.92
C ARG A 523 -29.09 -15.74 -8.25
N TYR A 524 -30.20 -15.96 -8.99
CA TYR A 524 -30.58 -15.11 -10.11
C TYR A 524 -31.46 -13.96 -9.61
N LEU A 525 -31.16 -12.75 -10.07
CA LEU A 525 -31.89 -11.54 -9.74
C LEU A 525 -32.64 -11.07 -10.99
N ALA A 526 -33.92 -10.79 -10.87
CA ALA A 526 -34.76 -10.37 -11.99
C ALA A 526 -35.93 -9.53 -11.50
N GLY A 527 -36.66 -8.90 -12.42
CA GLY A 527 -37.84 -8.10 -12.09
C GLY A 527 -37.53 -7.01 -11.06
N ASP A 528 -38.24 -7.02 -9.96
CA ASP A 528 -38.12 -6.01 -8.91
C ASP A 528 -36.74 -5.97 -8.23
N ASP A 529 -35.98 -7.06 -8.27
CA ASP A 529 -34.58 -7.09 -7.77
C ASP A 529 -33.61 -6.28 -8.64
N SER A 530 -33.94 -6.09 -9.92
CA SER A 530 -33.13 -5.38 -10.92
C SER A 530 -33.64 -3.96 -11.20
N VAL A 531 -34.61 -3.46 -10.45
CA VAL A 531 -35.17 -2.11 -10.61
C VAL A 531 -34.85 -1.24 -9.42
N LEU A 532 -34.11 -0.17 -9.67
CA LEU A 532 -33.89 0.90 -8.70
C LEU A 532 -35.03 1.90 -8.84
N ARG A 533 -36.04 1.81 -7.99
CA ARG A 533 -37.13 2.76 -7.97
C ARG A 533 -36.70 4.00 -7.20
N TYR A 534 -36.24 5.00 -7.93
CA TYR A 534 -36.14 6.37 -7.45
C TYR A 534 -37.31 7.15 -8.01
N ASP A 535 -38.01 7.89 -7.20
CA ASP A 535 -39.14 8.76 -7.55
C ASP A 535 -40.29 8.10 -8.34
N ILE A 536 -41.25 7.59 -7.60
CA ILE A 536 -42.61 7.51 -8.13
C ILE A 536 -43.31 8.84 -7.76
N ALA A 537 -42.76 9.96 -8.19
CA ALA A 537 -43.46 11.23 -8.06
C ALA A 537 -44.55 11.39 -9.14
N THR A 538 -44.35 10.78 -10.33
CA THR A 538 -45.34 10.74 -11.38
C THR A 538 -45.29 9.44 -12.19
N VAL A 539 -46.44 8.95 -12.65
CA VAL A 539 -46.53 7.78 -13.54
C VAL A 539 -45.79 8.02 -14.88
N ALA A 540 -45.59 9.28 -15.26
CA ALA A 540 -44.84 9.67 -16.45
C ALA A 540 -43.34 9.37 -16.33
N ASP A 541 -42.78 9.37 -15.10
CA ASP A 541 -41.34 9.10 -14.85
C ASP A 541 -41.03 7.60 -14.74
N MET A 542 -42.03 6.73 -14.73
CA MET A 542 -41.83 5.27 -14.69
C MET A 542 -41.10 4.73 -15.95
N GLY A 543 -41.12 5.46 -17.05
CA GLY A 543 -40.41 5.12 -18.29
C GLY A 543 -38.91 5.38 -18.24
N GLN A 544 -38.41 6.12 -17.24
CA GLN A 544 -36.98 6.46 -17.07
C GLN A 544 -36.33 5.79 -15.86
N SER A 545 -37.09 5.03 -15.05
CA SER A 545 -36.50 4.24 -13.97
C SER A 545 -35.66 3.11 -14.56
N GLY A 546 -34.38 3.36 -14.80
CA GLY A 546 -33.47 2.39 -15.39
C GLY A 546 -33.35 1.15 -14.51
N SER A 547 -33.16 0.02 -15.17
CA SER A 547 -32.66 -1.18 -14.49
C SER A 547 -31.37 -0.87 -13.77
N GLY A 548 -31.16 -1.41 -12.58
CA GLY A 548 -29.97 -1.13 -11.78
C GLY A 548 -29.60 -2.25 -10.83
N VAL A 549 -28.42 -2.13 -10.28
CA VAL A 549 -27.79 -3.11 -9.39
C VAL A 549 -27.67 -2.52 -7.99
N ARG A 550 -27.95 -3.33 -6.98
CA ARG A 550 -27.64 -3.03 -5.57
C ARG A 550 -26.54 -3.94 -5.09
N LEU A 551 -25.46 -3.35 -4.62
CA LEU A 551 -24.40 -4.09 -3.93
C LEU A 551 -24.58 -3.93 -2.41
N SER A 552 -24.64 -5.06 -1.72
CA SER A 552 -24.85 -5.15 -0.27
C SER A 552 -24.15 -6.40 0.25
N ALA A 553 -22.98 -6.25 0.83
CA ALA A 553 -22.26 -7.36 1.46
C ALA A 553 -22.93 -7.76 2.79
N PRO A 554 -22.86 -9.04 3.22
CA PRO A 554 -22.23 -10.16 2.49
C PRO A 554 -23.10 -10.76 1.39
N ASP A 555 -24.43 -10.59 1.42
CA ASP A 555 -25.37 -11.39 0.62
C ASP A 555 -25.37 -11.07 -0.88
N ARG A 556 -25.16 -9.81 -1.23
CA ARG A 556 -25.14 -9.31 -2.61
C ARG A 556 -23.84 -8.57 -2.92
N GLY A 557 -22.73 -9.06 -2.37
CA GLY A 557 -21.44 -8.40 -2.45
C GLY A 557 -20.72 -8.57 -3.78
N ILE A 558 -20.97 -9.64 -4.54
CA ILE A 558 -20.38 -9.89 -5.86
C ILE A 558 -21.48 -10.27 -6.84
N GLN A 559 -21.54 -9.57 -7.98
CA GLN A 559 -22.54 -9.80 -9.00
C GLN A 559 -21.96 -9.75 -10.41
N ARG A 560 -22.42 -10.65 -11.27
CA ARG A 560 -22.23 -10.59 -12.73
C ARG A 560 -23.47 -10.03 -13.37
N VAL A 561 -23.29 -9.08 -14.28
CA VAL A 561 -24.38 -8.36 -14.95
C VAL A 561 -24.15 -8.38 -16.45
N LYS A 562 -25.17 -8.77 -17.20
CA LYS A 562 -25.23 -8.61 -18.64
C LYS A 562 -26.29 -7.59 -18.99
N LEU A 563 -25.91 -6.61 -19.77
CA LEU A 563 -26.78 -5.52 -20.22
C LEU A 563 -27.33 -5.80 -21.62
N TYR A 564 -28.36 -5.06 -21.99
CA TYR A 564 -28.87 -4.89 -23.36
C TYR A 564 -29.33 -3.45 -23.56
N ARG A 565 -29.52 -3.05 -24.80
CA ARG A 565 -29.97 -1.68 -25.11
C ARG A 565 -31.32 -1.72 -25.85
N TYR A 566 -32.18 -0.75 -25.55
CA TYR A 566 -33.46 -0.57 -26.20
C TYR A 566 -33.80 0.92 -26.39
N ARG A 567 -34.88 1.19 -27.16
CA ARG A 567 -35.38 2.54 -27.50
C ARG A 567 -36.65 2.84 -26.71
#